data_2b953acda9bee66b281324d264875f55
#
_entry.id   2b953acda9bee66b281324d264875f55
#
_cell.length_a   1.000
_cell.length_b   1.000
_cell.length_c   1.000
_cell.angle_alpha   90.00
_cell.angle_beta   90.00
_cell.angle_gamma   90.00
#
_symmetry.space_group_name_H-M   'P 1'
#
loop_
_entity.id
_entity.type
_entity.pdbx_description
1 polymer ?
#
loop_
_entity_poly.entity_id
_entity_poly.type
_entity_poly.pdbx_seq_one_letter_code
_entity_poly.pdbx_strand_id
1 'polypeptide(L)'
;PHFYERIQKQEITIDQLFDAIRSLEIINIRLDMEDNPQLIFESLNSTGLDLSEGDKIRNFILMGLPSKEQNSYYEEYWNEIEKFTKYDVSTFVRDYLSLKQQEIPTQSKVYLVFKDYVEIGSIQTQSLLKDMLKYAERYAVLLGGETGYEALDACIKRLNRLETTVTRPFFLEVLRLKEENKLTIEQVSEIFAITENYIFRRSICDLPTSSLNKIFLLLHREIVRYDGTEENYVEKFKYAL
;
A
#
# COMPACT_ATOMS: atom_id res chain seq x y z
N PRO A 1 -3.58 13.83 18.24
CA PRO A 1 -3.42 13.16 19.53
C PRO A 1 -1.99 13.31 20.07
N HIS A 2 -0.93 12.97 19.28
CA HIS A 2 0.47 12.93 19.75
C HIS A 2 0.97 14.23 20.39
N PHE A 3 0.76 15.38 19.75
CA PHE A 3 1.18 16.68 20.31
C PHE A 3 0.40 17.03 21.57
N TYR A 4 -0.90 16.75 21.62
CA TYR A 4 -1.74 16.98 22.77
C TYR A 4 -1.29 16.14 23.98
N GLU A 5 -1.00 14.87 23.78
CA GLU A 5 -0.49 13.95 24.80
C GLU A 5 0.88 14.40 25.34
N ARG A 6 1.79 14.89 24.46
CA ARG A 6 3.09 15.40 24.88
C ARG A 6 2.99 16.71 25.65
N ILE A 7 2.08 17.62 25.23
CA ILE A 7 1.82 18.85 25.96
C ILE A 7 1.28 18.54 27.37
N GLN A 8 0.39 17.54 27.49
CA GLN A 8 -0.15 17.15 28.81
C GLN A 8 0.92 16.57 29.74
N LYS A 9 1.97 15.94 29.23
CA LYS A 9 3.09 15.42 30.03
C LYS A 9 3.96 16.50 30.66
N GLN A 10 3.82 17.74 30.21
CA GLN A 10 4.59 18.90 30.70
C GLN A 10 6.10 18.68 30.76
N GLU A 11 6.67 17.93 29.81
CA GLU A 11 8.10 17.65 29.72
C GLU A 11 8.92 18.95 29.47
N ILE A 12 8.29 19.94 28.86
CA ILE A 12 8.83 21.29 28.62
C ILE A 12 7.77 22.34 28.98
N THR A 13 8.21 23.54 29.37
CA THR A 13 7.30 24.66 29.64
C THR A 13 6.79 25.27 28.33
N ILE A 14 5.66 25.98 28.40
CA ILE A 14 5.10 26.70 27.27
C ILE A 14 6.10 27.74 26.73
N ASP A 15 6.81 28.42 27.62
CA ASP A 15 7.83 29.42 27.23
C ASP A 15 8.99 28.77 26.49
N GLN A 16 9.49 27.61 26.96
CA GLN A 16 10.54 26.85 26.27
C GLN A 16 10.08 26.37 24.90
N LEU A 17 8.82 25.91 24.76
CA LEU A 17 8.24 25.54 23.48
C LEU A 17 8.18 26.73 22.53
N PHE A 18 7.72 27.90 23.06
CA PHE A 18 7.60 29.12 22.26
C PHE A 18 8.94 29.64 21.79
N ASP A 19 9.97 29.62 22.66
CA ASP A 19 11.32 30.03 22.31
C ASP A 19 11.94 29.06 21.28
N ALA A 20 11.70 27.76 21.40
CA ALA A 20 12.12 26.78 20.40
C ALA A 20 11.48 27.03 19.03
N ILE A 21 10.18 27.35 18.99
CA ILE A 21 9.47 27.69 17.74
C ILE A 21 10.05 28.97 17.14
N ARG A 22 10.35 29.98 17.95
CA ARG A 22 10.96 31.24 17.47
C ARG A 22 12.39 31.07 16.95
N SER A 23 13.08 30.04 17.42
CA SER A 23 14.44 29.71 17.01
C SER A 23 14.50 28.84 15.74
N LEU A 24 13.35 28.43 15.18
CA LEU A 24 13.32 27.69 13.93
C LEU A 24 13.79 28.59 12.77
N GLU A 25 14.79 28.12 12.05
CA GLU A 25 15.23 28.72 10.80
C GLU A 25 14.46 28.08 9.63
N ILE A 26 13.88 28.91 8.78
CA ILE A 26 13.13 28.47 7.60
C ILE A 26 13.83 29.01 6.36
N ILE A 27 14.15 28.12 5.45
CA ILE A 27 14.63 28.50 4.11
C ILE A 27 13.41 28.56 3.19
N ASN A 28 13.11 29.76 2.68
CA ASN A 28 12.04 29.97 1.71
C ASN A 28 12.65 30.10 0.31
N ILE A 29 12.46 29.06 -0.52
CA ILE A 29 12.93 29.06 -1.91
C ILE A 29 11.75 29.38 -2.81
N ARG A 30 11.84 30.44 -3.61
CA ARG A 30 10.89 30.75 -4.66
C ARG A 30 11.36 30.09 -5.94
N LEU A 31 10.47 29.34 -6.56
CA LEU A 31 10.72 28.68 -7.83
C LEU A 31 10.26 29.59 -8.98
N ASP A 32 11.01 29.63 -10.05
CA ASP A 32 10.65 30.26 -11.30
C ASP A 32 9.90 29.29 -12.22
N MET A 33 9.33 29.80 -13.32
CA MET A 33 8.55 28.98 -14.25
C MET A 33 9.38 27.90 -14.97
N GLU A 34 10.70 28.06 -15.00
CA GLU A 34 11.65 27.11 -15.61
C GLU A 34 12.14 26.05 -14.61
N ASP A 35 11.92 26.26 -13.31
CA ASP A 35 12.33 25.33 -12.28
C ASP A 35 11.45 24.07 -12.26
N ASN A 36 12.07 22.93 -12.04
CA ASN A 36 11.35 21.69 -11.79
C ASN A 36 11.21 21.47 -10.27
N PRO A 37 10.00 21.72 -9.70
CA PRO A 37 9.79 21.59 -8.25
C PRO A 37 10.14 20.20 -7.72
N GLN A 38 9.89 19.16 -8.51
CA GLN A 38 10.16 17.77 -8.13
C GLN A 38 11.66 17.49 -7.99
N LEU A 39 12.47 17.94 -8.94
CA LEU A 39 13.92 17.77 -8.88
C LEU A 39 14.54 18.54 -7.70
N ILE A 40 14.05 19.74 -7.43
CA ILE A 40 14.53 20.56 -6.31
C ILE A 40 14.16 19.86 -4.99
N PHE A 41 12.92 19.37 -4.87
CA PHE A 41 12.46 18.63 -3.71
C PHE A 41 13.29 17.35 -3.49
N GLU A 42 13.55 16.56 -4.52
CA GLU A 42 14.39 15.35 -4.47
C GLU A 42 15.83 15.69 -4.02
N SER A 43 16.42 16.77 -4.57
CA SER A 43 17.76 17.22 -4.20
C SER A 43 17.87 17.66 -2.74
N LEU A 44 16.91 18.45 -2.25
CA LEU A 44 16.90 18.94 -0.87
C LEU A 44 16.71 17.80 0.13
N ASN A 45 15.87 16.81 -0.19
CA ASN A 45 15.66 15.66 0.67
C ASN A 45 16.83 14.67 0.71
N SER A 46 17.72 14.70 -0.29
CA SER A 46 18.93 13.86 -0.28
C SER A 46 19.96 14.29 0.78
N THR A 47 19.81 15.47 1.37
CA THR A 47 20.75 16.06 2.36
C THR A 47 20.19 16.11 3.77
N GLY A 48 18.95 15.69 4.01
CA GLY A 48 18.24 15.76 5.28
C GLY A 48 17.80 14.42 5.86
N LEU A 49 16.77 14.44 6.71
CA LEU A 49 16.05 13.22 7.12
C LEU A 49 15.35 12.63 5.91
N ASP A 50 15.68 11.37 5.59
CA ASP A 50 15.06 10.67 4.48
C ASP A 50 13.54 10.60 4.66
N LEU A 51 12.82 11.10 3.68
CA LEU A 51 11.38 10.89 3.59
C LEU A 51 11.08 9.41 3.35
N SER A 52 9.96 8.94 3.90
CA SER A 52 9.46 7.62 3.54
C SER A 52 9.15 7.54 2.03
N GLU A 53 9.19 6.35 1.47
CA GLU A 53 8.82 6.13 0.07
C GLU A 53 7.36 6.61 -0.20
N GLY A 54 6.47 6.43 0.78
CA GLY A 54 5.09 6.95 0.72
C GLY A 54 5.03 8.48 0.65
N ASP A 55 5.85 9.20 1.41
CA ASP A 55 5.91 10.67 1.37
C ASP A 55 6.45 11.18 0.03
N LYS A 56 7.49 10.53 -0.50
CA LYS A 56 8.03 10.85 -1.83
C LYS A 56 6.96 10.67 -2.92
N ILE A 57 6.17 9.59 -2.84
CA ILE A 57 5.07 9.30 -3.76
C ILE A 57 3.97 10.33 -3.64
N ARG A 58 3.53 10.69 -2.41
CA ARG A 58 2.55 11.74 -2.19
C ARG A 58 2.97 13.04 -2.87
N ASN A 59 4.21 13.43 -2.64
CA ASN A 59 4.73 14.67 -3.20
C ASN A 59 4.82 14.61 -4.73
N PHE A 60 5.24 13.48 -5.32
CA PHE A 60 5.24 13.28 -6.77
C PHE A 60 3.84 13.41 -7.37
N ILE A 61 2.82 12.84 -6.75
CA ILE A 61 1.43 12.90 -7.24
C ILE A 61 0.85 14.30 -7.13
N LEU A 62 1.09 15.01 -6.02
CA LEU A 62 0.41 16.26 -5.69
C LEU A 62 1.20 17.49 -6.08
N MET A 63 2.53 17.40 -6.16
CA MET A 63 3.39 18.52 -6.51
C MET A 63 3.16 18.95 -7.96
N GLY A 64 3.11 20.26 -8.18
CA GLY A 64 2.88 20.82 -9.54
C GLY A 64 1.40 20.94 -9.93
N LEU A 65 0.47 20.40 -9.14
CA LEU A 65 -0.96 20.64 -9.34
C LEU A 65 -1.34 22.03 -8.82
N PRO A 66 -2.35 22.68 -9.43
CA PRO A 66 -2.94 23.90 -8.87
C PRO A 66 -3.40 23.66 -7.43
N SER A 67 -3.18 24.61 -6.52
CA SER A 67 -3.44 24.46 -5.08
C SER A 67 -4.85 23.97 -4.75
N LYS A 68 -5.85 24.33 -5.55
CA LYS A 68 -7.23 23.87 -5.36
C LYS A 68 -7.39 22.37 -5.66
N GLU A 69 -6.78 21.90 -6.74
CA GLU A 69 -6.78 20.48 -7.12
C GLU A 69 -5.94 19.64 -6.15
N GLN A 70 -4.79 20.17 -5.74
CA GLN A 70 -3.92 19.54 -4.75
C GLN A 70 -4.67 19.26 -3.44
N ASN A 71 -5.40 20.26 -2.91
CA ASN A 71 -6.18 20.09 -1.70
C ASN A 71 -7.34 19.10 -1.89
N SER A 72 -8.06 19.18 -3.01
CA SER A 72 -9.15 18.24 -3.32
C SER A 72 -8.65 16.79 -3.41
N TYR A 73 -7.56 16.55 -4.14
CA TYR A 73 -7.02 15.21 -4.30
C TYR A 73 -6.40 14.66 -3.00
N TYR A 74 -5.82 15.54 -2.19
CA TYR A 74 -5.35 15.14 -0.86
C TYR A 74 -6.51 14.69 0.02
N GLU A 75 -7.56 15.50 0.16
CA GLU A 75 -8.69 15.19 1.04
C GLU A 75 -9.56 14.04 0.53
N GLU A 76 -9.82 13.99 -0.78
CA GLU A 76 -10.73 13.00 -1.37
C GLU A 76 -10.10 11.62 -1.53
N TYR A 77 -8.77 11.55 -1.75
CA TYR A 77 -8.10 10.30 -2.08
C TYR A 77 -6.94 9.98 -1.13
N TRP A 78 -5.95 10.86 -1.04
CA TRP A 78 -4.69 10.50 -0.36
C TRP A 78 -4.88 10.30 1.15
N ASN A 79 -5.60 11.18 1.80
CA ASN A 79 -5.90 11.08 3.23
C ASN A 79 -6.65 9.77 3.57
N GLU A 80 -7.56 9.33 2.70
CA GLU A 80 -8.25 8.06 2.87
C GLU A 80 -7.30 6.87 2.62
N ILE A 81 -6.41 6.94 1.61
CA ILE A 81 -5.37 5.94 1.40
C ILE A 81 -4.48 5.79 2.65
N GLU A 82 -4.02 6.90 3.24
CA GLU A 82 -3.24 6.88 4.49
C GLU A 82 -4.00 6.17 5.63
N LYS A 83 -5.27 6.45 5.81
CA LYS A 83 -6.11 5.81 6.84
C LYS A 83 -6.29 4.31 6.59
N PHE A 84 -6.65 3.92 5.36
CA PHE A 84 -6.87 2.52 5.01
C PHE A 84 -5.59 1.68 5.11
N THR A 85 -4.43 2.27 4.88
CA THR A 85 -3.13 1.61 5.00
C THR A 85 -2.53 1.70 6.40
N LYS A 86 -3.26 2.26 7.37
CA LYS A 86 -2.77 2.55 8.73
C LYS A 86 -1.46 3.35 8.71
N TYR A 87 -1.36 4.30 7.78
CA TYR A 87 -0.20 5.17 7.54
C TYR A 87 1.07 4.45 7.05
N ASP A 88 1.01 3.16 6.73
CA ASP A 88 2.11 2.44 6.05
C ASP A 88 1.89 2.41 4.53
N VAL A 89 1.87 3.61 3.92
CA VAL A 89 1.69 3.78 2.49
C VAL A 89 2.82 3.16 1.69
N SER A 90 4.05 3.18 2.23
CA SER A 90 5.23 2.61 1.53
C SER A 90 5.06 1.12 1.24
N THR A 91 4.64 0.35 2.23
CA THR A 91 4.39 -1.10 2.06
C THR A 91 3.18 -1.34 1.16
N PHE A 92 2.11 -0.57 1.34
CA PHE A 92 0.93 -0.67 0.46
C PHE A 92 1.29 -0.44 -1.01
N VAL A 93 2.01 0.65 -1.33
CA VAL A 93 2.39 0.95 -2.73
C VAL A 93 3.32 -0.12 -3.29
N ARG A 94 4.20 -0.69 -2.48
CA ARG A 94 5.03 -1.82 -2.89
C ARG A 94 4.19 -3.03 -3.31
N ASP A 95 3.16 -3.39 -2.53
CA ASP A 95 2.25 -4.50 -2.84
C ASP A 95 1.38 -4.17 -4.07
N TYR A 96 0.90 -2.93 -4.18
CA TYR A 96 0.17 -2.43 -5.34
C TYR A 96 0.98 -2.52 -6.64
N LEU A 97 2.21 -2.04 -6.63
CA LEU A 97 3.12 -2.13 -7.79
C LEU A 97 3.45 -3.58 -8.13
N SER A 98 3.66 -4.43 -7.12
CA SER A 98 3.90 -5.85 -7.31
C SER A 98 2.77 -6.49 -8.11
N LEU A 99 1.53 -6.17 -7.78
CA LEU A 99 0.36 -6.62 -8.51
C LEU A 99 0.31 -6.08 -9.94
N LYS A 100 0.53 -4.76 -10.11
CA LYS A 100 0.41 -4.08 -11.42
C LYS A 100 1.51 -4.48 -12.42
N GLN A 101 2.72 -4.70 -11.94
CA GLN A 101 3.90 -4.97 -12.78
C GLN A 101 4.35 -6.43 -12.76
N GLN A 102 3.78 -7.25 -11.86
CA GLN A 102 4.21 -8.64 -11.62
C GLN A 102 5.71 -8.76 -11.29
N GLU A 103 6.24 -7.74 -10.64
CA GLU A 103 7.60 -7.66 -10.13
C GLU A 103 7.57 -6.97 -8.76
N ILE A 104 8.38 -7.47 -7.81
CA ILE A 104 8.40 -6.93 -6.45
C ILE A 104 9.48 -5.87 -6.33
N PRO A 105 9.14 -4.59 -6.17
CA PRO A 105 10.14 -3.53 -5.95
C PRO A 105 10.93 -3.78 -4.66
N THR A 106 12.22 -3.46 -4.67
CA THR A 106 12.97 -3.38 -3.41
C THR A 106 12.45 -2.22 -2.56
N GLN A 107 12.49 -2.37 -1.23
CA GLN A 107 11.94 -1.41 -0.28
C GLN A 107 12.40 0.04 -0.55
N SER A 108 13.70 0.21 -0.81
CA SER A 108 14.32 1.52 -1.04
C SER A 108 14.13 2.08 -2.46
N LYS A 109 13.42 1.38 -3.34
CA LYS A 109 13.19 1.80 -4.73
C LYS A 109 11.70 1.91 -5.09
N VAL A 110 10.82 1.80 -4.10
CA VAL A 110 9.36 1.82 -4.34
C VAL A 110 8.96 3.11 -5.04
N TYR A 111 9.48 4.25 -4.60
CA TYR A 111 9.22 5.54 -5.23
C TYR A 111 9.69 5.61 -6.70
N LEU A 112 10.91 5.16 -6.98
CA LEU A 112 11.45 5.20 -8.35
C LEU A 112 10.62 4.32 -9.30
N VAL A 113 10.30 3.10 -8.86
CA VAL A 113 9.46 2.18 -9.63
C VAL A 113 8.04 2.74 -9.83
N PHE A 114 7.49 3.41 -8.81
CA PHE A 114 6.19 4.07 -8.92
C PHE A 114 6.20 5.21 -9.94
N LYS A 115 7.24 6.05 -9.91
CA LYS A 115 7.42 7.14 -10.85
C LYS A 115 7.48 6.62 -12.28
N ASP A 116 8.34 5.61 -12.54
CA ASP A 116 8.46 4.96 -13.85
C ASP A 116 7.11 4.36 -14.31
N TYR A 117 6.39 3.70 -13.41
CA TYR A 117 5.07 3.13 -13.70
C TYR A 117 4.07 4.18 -14.17
N VAL A 118 4.04 5.33 -13.52
CA VAL A 118 3.12 6.42 -13.85
C VAL A 118 3.53 7.12 -15.15
N GLU A 119 4.81 7.45 -15.31
CA GLU A 119 5.35 8.19 -16.46
C GLU A 119 5.28 7.36 -17.73
N ILE A 120 5.76 6.12 -17.71
CA ILE A 120 5.73 5.20 -18.87
C ILE A 120 4.28 4.88 -19.25
N GLY A 121 3.43 4.64 -18.25
CA GLY A 121 2.01 4.36 -18.48
C GLY A 121 1.20 5.59 -18.87
N SER A 122 1.77 6.80 -18.81
CA SER A 122 1.07 8.08 -19.03
C SER A 122 -0.24 8.16 -18.24
N ILE A 123 -0.21 7.71 -16.97
CA ILE A 123 -1.41 7.53 -16.15
C ILE A 123 -1.87 8.88 -15.60
N GLN A 124 -3.13 9.22 -15.85
CA GLN A 124 -3.73 10.45 -15.35
C GLN A 124 -3.87 10.42 -13.82
N THR A 125 -3.47 11.49 -13.14
CA THR A 125 -3.41 11.59 -11.67
C THR A 125 -4.71 11.19 -10.98
N GLN A 126 -5.85 11.67 -11.44
CA GLN A 126 -7.13 11.33 -10.83
C GLN A 126 -7.49 9.85 -10.99
N SER A 127 -7.21 9.28 -12.16
CA SER A 127 -7.46 7.85 -12.44
C SER A 127 -6.57 6.96 -11.56
N LEU A 128 -5.30 7.35 -11.40
CA LEU A 128 -4.35 6.70 -10.52
C LEU A 128 -4.83 6.69 -9.07
N LEU A 129 -5.19 7.87 -8.55
CA LEU A 129 -5.65 8.02 -7.17
C LEU A 129 -6.94 7.22 -6.89
N LYS A 130 -7.89 7.21 -7.83
CA LYS A 130 -9.11 6.38 -7.73
C LYS A 130 -8.79 4.88 -7.70
N ASP A 131 -7.86 4.44 -8.52
CA ASP A 131 -7.45 3.03 -8.54
C ASP A 131 -6.70 2.67 -7.25
N MET A 132 -5.76 3.50 -6.82
CA MET A 132 -5.05 3.31 -5.55
C MET A 132 -6.00 3.26 -4.35
N LEU A 133 -6.99 4.14 -4.30
CA LEU A 133 -7.98 4.17 -3.20
C LEU A 133 -8.75 2.85 -3.12
N LYS A 134 -9.24 2.31 -4.24
CA LYS A 134 -9.91 1.00 -4.27
C LYS A 134 -9.02 -0.13 -3.76
N TYR A 135 -7.73 -0.10 -4.09
CA TYR A 135 -6.78 -1.08 -3.57
C TYR A 135 -6.46 -0.85 -2.09
N ALA A 136 -6.44 0.39 -1.61
CA ALA A 136 -6.26 0.71 -0.20
C ALA A 136 -7.44 0.23 0.65
N GLU A 137 -8.68 0.35 0.16
CA GLU A 137 -9.88 -0.23 0.80
C GLU A 137 -9.74 -1.75 0.98
N ARG A 138 -9.32 -2.47 -0.07
CA ARG A 138 -9.05 -3.92 0.01
C ARG A 138 -7.89 -4.22 0.97
N TYR A 139 -6.88 -3.37 0.96
CA TYR A 139 -5.74 -3.51 1.85
C TYR A 139 -6.14 -3.38 3.32
N ALA A 140 -7.08 -2.47 3.65
CA ALA A 140 -7.65 -2.34 4.99
C ALA A 140 -8.33 -3.64 5.45
N VAL A 141 -9.03 -4.35 4.55
CA VAL A 141 -9.58 -5.67 4.84
C VAL A 141 -8.48 -6.65 5.24
N LEU A 142 -7.36 -6.68 4.49
CA LEU A 142 -6.22 -7.56 4.79
C LEU A 142 -5.52 -7.19 6.11
N LEU A 143 -5.56 -5.92 6.51
CA LEU A 143 -5.01 -5.48 7.80
C LEU A 143 -5.89 -5.82 9.01
N GLY A 144 -6.95 -6.58 8.83
CA GLY A 144 -7.87 -7.03 9.87
C GLY A 144 -9.15 -6.22 9.93
N GLY A 145 -9.56 -5.64 8.80
CA GLY A 145 -10.87 -5.04 8.62
C GLY A 145 -12.00 -6.08 8.76
N GLU A 146 -13.22 -5.57 8.84
CA GLU A 146 -14.42 -6.39 8.96
C GLU A 146 -15.04 -6.57 7.57
N THR A 147 -15.09 -7.82 7.09
CA THR A 147 -15.73 -8.16 5.81
C THR A 147 -17.25 -8.36 5.94
N GLY A 148 -17.72 -8.50 7.16
CA GLY A 148 -19.09 -8.93 7.48
C GLY A 148 -19.29 -10.45 7.36
N TYR A 149 -18.22 -11.20 7.11
CA TYR A 149 -18.23 -12.68 7.03
C TYR A 149 -17.26 -13.26 8.07
N GLU A 150 -17.82 -13.76 9.18
CA GLU A 150 -17.06 -14.13 10.36
C GLU A 150 -15.93 -15.13 10.09
N ALA A 151 -16.18 -16.14 9.25
CA ALA A 151 -15.17 -17.15 8.92
C ALA A 151 -13.97 -16.55 8.19
N LEU A 152 -14.18 -15.60 7.27
CA LEU A 152 -13.13 -14.90 6.55
C LEU A 152 -12.37 -13.96 7.48
N ASP A 153 -13.07 -13.20 8.32
CA ASP A 153 -12.46 -12.29 9.30
C ASP A 153 -11.57 -13.04 10.29
N ALA A 154 -12.03 -14.20 10.77
CA ALA A 154 -11.24 -15.06 11.64
C ALA A 154 -9.99 -15.60 10.92
N CYS A 155 -10.10 -15.99 9.64
CA CYS A 155 -8.99 -16.46 8.83
C CYS A 155 -7.95 -15.33 8.61
N ILE A 156 -8.39 -14.12 8.26
CA ILE A 156 -7.50 -12.96 8.11
C ILE A 156 -6.74 -12.66 9.39
N LYS A 157 -7.42 -12.69 10.54
CA LYS A 157 -6.78 -12.50 11.85
C LYS A 157 -5.71 -13.56 12.15
N ARG A 158 -5.95 -14.83 11.78
CA ARG A 158 -4.95 -15.89 11.97
C ARG A 158 -3.77 -15.73 11.01
N LEU A 159 -4.03 -15.40 9.74
CA LEU A 159 -2.97 -15.11 8.76
C LEU A 159 -2.07 -13.95 9.22
N ASN A 160 -2.66 -12.89 9.76
CA ASN A 160 -1.89 -11.75 10.28
C ASN A 160 -1.00 -12.13 11.48
N ARG A 161 -1.37 -13.15 12.28
CA ARG A 161 -0.50 -13.68 13.35
C ARG A 161 0.71 -14.44 12.83
N LEU A 162 0.68 -14.94 11.59
CA LEU A 162 1.82 -15.59 10.96
C LEU A 162 2.87 -14.59 10.45
N GLU A 163 2.58 -13.27 10.59
CA GLU A 163 3.48 -12.16 10.21
C GLU A 163 3.97 -12.24 8.74
N THR A 164 3.23 -12.94 7.89
CA THR A 164 3.57 -13.07 6.47
C THR A 164 2.81 -12.07 5.62
N THR A 165 3.54 -11.31 4.80
CA THR A 165 2.97 -10.30 3.91
C THR A 165 2.99 -10.73 2.44
N VAL A 166 3.69 -11.83 2.12
CA VAL A 166 3.92 -12.28 0.73
C VAL A 166 2.64 -12.63 -0.03
N THR A 167 1.56 -12.93 0.71
CA THR A 167 0.25 -13.28 0.14
C THR A 167 -0.58 -12.08 -0.27
N ARG A 168 -0.23 -10.87 0.20
CA ARG A 168 -1.05 -9.65 0.03
C ARG A 168 -1.32 -9.31 -1.43
N PRO A 169 -0.34 -9.30 -2.35
CA PRO A 169 -0.61 -9.01 -3.76
C PRO A 169 -1.66 -9.95 -4.36
N PHE A 170 -1.58 -11.24 -4.06
CA PHE A 170 -2.58 -12.22 -4.52
C PHE A 170 -3.96 -11.98 -3.89
N PHE A 171 -4.02 -11.73 -2.59
CA PHE A 171 -5.29 -11.48 -1.91
C PHE A 171 -5.97 -10.17 -2.35
N LEU A 172 -5.23 -9.14 -2.69
CA LEU A 172 -5.78 -7.92 -3.28
C LEU A 172 -6.51 -8.23 -4.59
N GLU A 173 -5.98 -9.15 -5.39
CA GLU A 173 -6.59 -9.60 -6.63
C GLU A 173 -7.83 -10.46 -6.37
N VAL A 174 -7.77 -11.37 -5.41
CA VAL A 174 -8.93 -12.19 -4.99
C VAL A 174 -10.09 -11.31 -4.50
N LEU A 175 -9.79 -10.29 -3.68
CA LEU A 175 -10.80 -9.34 -3.20
C LEU A 175 -11.37 -8.49 -4.34
N ARG A 176 -10.55 -8.11 -5.34
CA ARG A 176 -11.03 -7.43 -6.55
C ARG A 176 -12.02 -8.31 -7.32
N LEU A 177 -11.68 -9.59 -7.51
CA LEU A 177 -12.58 -10.53 -8.20
C LEU A 177 -13.91 -10.71 -7.46
N LYS A 178 -13.89 -10.69 -6.13
CA LYS A 178 -15.11 -10.74 -5.32
C LYS A 178 -15.97 -9.49 -5.52
N GLU A 179 -15.39 -8.30 -5.54
CA GLU A 179 -16.11 -7.05 -5.77
C GLU A 179 -16.72 -6.98 -7.20
N GLU A 180 -16.05 -7.58 -8.18
CA GLU A 180 -16.54 -7.70 -9.54
C GLU A 180 -17.58 -8.84 -9.70
N ASN A 181 -18.01 -9.49 -8.62
CA ASN A 181 -18.90 -10.65 -8.59
C ASN A 181 -18.41 -11.86 -9.42
N LYS A 182 -17.08 -11.97 -9.61
CA LYS A 182 -16.43 -13.11 -10.26
C LYS A 182 -16.13 -14.26 -9.32
N LEU A 183 -16.04 -13.96 -8.02
CA LEU A 183 -15.92 -14.95 -6.95
C LEU A 183 -16.98 -14.70 -5.90
N THR A 184 -17.55 -15.77 -5.38
CA THR A 184 -18.47 -15.70 -4.23
C THR A 184 -17.67 -15.53 -2.93
N ILE A 185 -18.33 -15.12 -1.86
CA ILE A 185 -17.66 -14.96 -0.56
C ILE A 185 -17.19 -16.31 0.00
N GLU A 186 -17.89 -17.40 -0.31
CA GLU A 186 -17.50 -18.75 0.07
C GLU A 186 -16.23 -19.18 -0.65
N GLN A 187 -16.10 -18.90 -1.95
CA GLN A 187 -14.88 -19.16 -2.74
C GLN A 187 -13.71 -18.36 -2.21
N VAL A 188 -13.90 -17.09 -1.88
CA VAL A 188 -12.87 -16.25 -1.26
C VAL A 188 -12.45 -16.83 0.09
N SER A 189 -13.41 -17.18 0.94
CA SER A 189 -13.13 -17.77 2.25
C SER A 189 -12.36 -19.09 2.14
N GLU A 190 -12.68 -19.92 1.15
CA GLU A 190 -11.96 -21.17 0.88
C GLU A 190 -10.51 -20.90 0.43
N ILE A 191 -10.28 -19.93 -0.47
CA ILE A 191 -8.94 -19.54 -0.91
C ILE A 191 -8.09 -19.07 0.27
N PHE A 192 -8.64 -18.23 1.14
CA PHE A 192 -7.94 -17.75 2.32
C PHE A 192 -7.61 -18.89 3.30
N ALA A 193 -8.55 -19.80 3.56
CA ALA A 193 -8.36 -20.91 4.45
C ALA A 193 -7.30 -21.91 3.94
N ILE A 194 -7.30 -22.19 2.64
CA ILE A 194 -6.25 -23.04 2.03
C ILE A 194 -4.89 -22.37 2.14
N THR A 195 -4.81 -21.06 1.85
CA THR A 195 -3.56 -20.30 1.97
C THR A 195 -3.06 -20.28 3.41
N GLU A 196 -3.95 -20.03 4.38
CA GLU A 196 -3.60 -20.10 5.82
C GLU A 196 -2.97 -21.45 6.18
N ASN A 197 -3.63 -22.54 5.78
CA ASN A 197 -3.15 -23.89 6.05
C ASN A 197 -1.78 -24.16 5.39
N TYR A 198 -1.61 -23.72 4.14
CA TYR A 198 -0.34 -23.87 3.41
C TYR A 198 0.79 -23.09 4.09
N ILE A 199 0.58 -21.82 4.42
CA ILE A 199 1.59 -20.98 5.09
C ILE A 199 1.92 -21.53 6.49
N PHE A 200 0.89 -21.92 7.27
CA PHE A 200 1.07 -22.48 8.60
C PHE A 200 1.92 -23.77 8.56
N ARG A 201 1.59 -24.71 7.68
CA ARG A 201 2.38 -25.97 7.54
C ARG A 201 3.82 -25.69 7.15
N ARG A 202 4.06 -24.77 6.24
CA ARG A 202 5.42 -24.36 5.84
C ARG A 202 6.20 -23.78 7.01
N SER A 203 5.55 -22.96 7.83
CA SER A 203 6.15 -22.38 9.03
C SER A 203 6.53 -23.44 10.05
N ILE A 204 5.66 -24.43 10.31
CA ILE A 204 5.96 -25.53 11.22
C ILE A 204 7.11 -26.41 10.70
N CYS A 205 7.20 -26.61 9.38
CA CYS A 205 8.26 -27.39 8.75
C CYS A 205 9.56 -26.59 8.52
N ASP A 206 9.64 -25.35 8.99
CA ASP A 206 10.78 -24.44 8.81
C ASP A 206 11.24 -24.32 7.35
N LEU A 207 10.27 -24.28 6.42
CA LEU A 207 10.56 -24.16 4.99
C LEU A 207 10.85 -22.72 4.60
N PRO A 208 11.85 -22.45 3.73
CA PRO A 208 12.21 -21.11 3.32
C PRO A 208 11.04 -20.34 2.71
N THR A 209 10.90 -19.06 3.09
CA THR A 209 9.86 -18.17 2.58
C THR A 209 10.22 -17.48 1.27
N SER A 210 11.48 -17.55 0.83
CA SER A 210 11.98 -16.84 -0.36
C SER A 210 11.23 -17.17 -1.65
N SER A 211 10.81 -18.44 -1.82
CA SER A 211 10.02 -18.88 -2.98
C SER A 211 8.58 -18.37 -2.96
N LEU A 212 8.02 -18.07 -1.78
CA LEU A 212 6.64 -17.65 -1.63
C LEU A 212 6.35 -16.32 -2.31
N ASN A 213 7.30 -15.39 -2.29
CA ASN A 213 7.17 -14.11 -2.98
C ASN A 213 6.83 -14.32 -4.46
N LYS A 214 7.56 -15.19 -5.15
CA LYS A 214 7.34 -15.48 -6.56
C LYS A 214 6.04 -16.25 -6.80
N ILE A 215 5.73 -17.21 -5.93
CA ILE A 215 4.49 -18.02 -6.02
C ILE A 215 3.28 -17.08 -5.96
N PHE A 216 3.11 -16.34 -4.87
CA PHE A 216 1.91 -15.50 -4.69
C PHE A 216 1.85 -14.31 -5.64
N LEU A 217 2.99 -13.78 -6.10
CA LEU A 217 3.02 -12.75 -7.11
C LEU A 217 2.39 -13.19 -8.43
N LEU A 218 2.68 -14.42 -8.86
CA LEU A 218 2.29 -14.93 -10.16
C LEU A 218 1.02 -15.80 -10.12
N LEU A 219 0.53 -16.14 -8.92
CA LEU A 219 -0.49 -17.16 -8.71
C LEU A 219 -1.78 -16.87 -9.50
N HIS A 220 -2.29 -15.65 -9.44
CA HIS A 220 -3.48 -15.29 -10.22
C HIS A 220 -3.27 -15.48 -11.73
N ARG A 221 -2.13 -15.05 -12.25
CA ARG A 221 -1.80 -15.23 -13.68
C ARG A 221 -1.72 -16.69 -14.07
N GLU A 222 -1.13 -17.53 -13.23
CA GLU A 222 -1.05 -18.97 -13.48
C GLU A 222 -2.44 -19.64 -13.45
N ILE A 223 -3.31 -19.25 -12.51
CA ILE A 223 -4.69 -19.72 -12.46
C ILE A 223 -5.42 -19.39 -13.77
N VAL A 224 -5.36 -18.14 -14.22
CA VAL A 224 -6.00 -17.71 -15.47
C VAL A 224 -5.39 -18.40 -16.69
N ARG A 225 -4.07 -18.59 -16.71
CA ARG A 225 -3.38 -19.30 -17.81
C ARG A 225 -3.83 -20.75 -17.96
N TYR A 226 -4.23 -21.42 -16.87
CA TYR A 226 -4.77 -22.77 -16.88
C TYR A 226 -6.31 -22.82 -17.04
N ASP A 227 -6.88 -21.88 -17.77
CA ASP A 227 -8.33 -21.73 -17.97
C ASP A 227 -9.14 -21.60 -16.66
N GLY A 228 -8.56 -20.89 -15.68
CA GLY A 228 -9.27 -20.53 -14.44
C GLY A 228 -10.40 -19.57 -14.75
N THR A 229 -11.62 -20.11 -14.88
CA THR A 229 -12.85 -19.34 -14.98
C THR A 229 -13.43 -19.07 -13.60
N GLU A 230 -14.45 -18.23 -13.51
CA GLU A 230 -15.15 -17.94 -12.25
C GLU A 230 -15.64 -19.23 -11.55
N GLU A 231 -16.07 -20.23 -12.31
CA GLU A 231 -16.60 -21.50 -11.78
C GLU A 231 -15.51 -22.42 -11.22
N ASN A 232 -14.34 -22.48 -11.87
CA ASN A 232 -13.27 -23.40 -11.51
C ASN A 232 -12.04 -22.74 -10.85
N TYR A 233 -12.13 -21.44 -10.52
CA TYR A 233 -11.01 -20.65 -9.98
C TYR A 233 -10.36 -21.31 -8.74
N VAL A 234 -11.19 -21.77 -7.79
CA VAL A 234 -10.70 -22.41 -6.57
C VAL A 234 -10.03 -23.75 -6.86
N GLU A 235 -10.55 -24.53 -7.82
CA GLU A 235 -9.93 -25.79 -8.24
C GLU A 235 -8.56 -25.53 -8.85
N LYS A 236 -8.44 -24.58 -9.77
CA LYS A 236 -7.18 -24.21 -10.40
C LYS A 236 -6.21 -23.59 -9.41
N PHE A 237 -6.70 -22.81 -8.45
CA PHE A 237 -5.90 -22.32 -7.33
C PHE A 237 -5.28 -23.46 -6.51
N LYS A 238 -6.06 -24.48 -6.15
CA LYS A 238 -5.56 -25.67 -5.43
C LYS A 238 -4.48 -26.42 -6.21
N TYR A 239 -4.61 -26.42 -7.53
CA TYR A 239 -3.62 -27.08 -8.40
C TYR A 239 -2.32 -26.27 -8.55
N ALA A 240 -2.42 -24.94 -8.54
CA ALA A 240 -1.30 -24.03 -8.76
C ALA A 240 -0.49 -23.75 -7.47
N LEU A 241 -1.07 -23.95 -6.28
CA LEU A 241 -0.43 -23.76 -4.98
C LEU A 241 0.29 -25.03 -4.51
#